data_084a352b13228045e5aa11587b63e06a
#
_entry.id   084a352b13228045e5aa11587b63e06a
#
_cell.length_a   1.000
_cell.length_b   1.000
_cell.length_c   1.000
_cell.angle_alpha   90.00
_cell.angle_beta   90.00
_cell.angle_gamma   90.00
#
_symmetry.space_group_name_H-M   'P 1'
#
loop_
_entity.id
_entity.type
_entity.pdbx_description
1 polymer ?
#
loop_
_entity_poly.entity_id
_entity_poly.type
_entity_poly.pdbx_seq_one_letter_code
_entity_poly.pdbx_strand_id
1 'polypeptide(L)'
;PAAAHPNQCYLEAVHGQGAALVGGGAQPSRFHLDIASGRILATEPGADGPERLDPGWIVALLAPLQRIEDRMQALADIEWAADADGVCFLQARPITAIRPHPDLTPRHCATSWFFDQRFTEPIRPITRTTLIPRIARIALGEALAMRGETAPENLVSYYGGQVYVPHAAYRAMLRGAPRWFLSEDLRQLFPARCACPPEAQRRGSFLHYAACAAVAVLREWRDVFRNIRVWEQFREELRGTLENMPETMPETEAECRTRWERLDALNDRFLRLHRWSYLWANYTYRACRLALAALPKSCAARCERRLWQGLRLPTADANAALREALAPDAEPTAMDALRRDYGHRSPSLDHAAPTWAELADAGMLQTYYGTAPAGETAAPPPAAPARRRGPMRILARLLAMREEQRFEWERILARQRGMLAQAGAWLAERGIIADAGDMWFLEWEELIAARYRGADVPRDAVARRRHAFYLESLMEKPLFIGPDLPDAPPAATHLRGIAASSGVVRGRAAILRTPGELPPPGDAPIIAVLRALDPAWTILLSRVQGVILERGGVLSHAAILARERGVPLVIGVEDATRRIPPGTGITLDATRGVVYLHDADQSNSAS
;
A
#
# COMPACT_ATOMS: atom_id res chain seq x y z
N PRO A 1 21.87 17.07 1.46
CA PRO A 1 20.56 17.29 2.08
C PRO A 1 20.65 17.02 3.58
N ALA A 2 20.17 17.98 4.38
CA ALA A 2 20.09 17.84 5.84
C ALA A 2 19.16 16.66 6.18
N ALA A 3 19.38 16.02 7.34
CA ALA A 3 18.48 14.98 7.81
C ALA A 3 17.13 15.61 8.14
N ALA A 4 16.08 15.20 7.45
CA ALA A 4 14.76 15.78 7.61
C ALA A 4 14.07 15.28 8.89
N HIS A 5 13.54 16.21 9.68
CA HIS A 5 12.75 15.91 10.89
C HIS A 5 11.28 16.27 10.65
N PRO A 6 10.31 15.43 11.04
CA PRO A 6 8.90 15.59 10.70
C PRO A 6 8.25 16.88 11.26
N ASN A 7 8.85 17.50 12.26
CA ASN A 7 8.31 18.70 12.91
C ASN A 7 9.14 19.96 12.62
N GLN A 8 10.12 19.90 11.73
CA GLN A 8 11.05 21.00 11.49
C GLN A 8 11.16 21.35 10.02
N CYS A 9 11.30 22.65 9.74
CA CYS A 9 11.76 23.13 8.45
C CYS A 9 13.09 23.88 8.63
N TYR A 10 13.83 23.98 7.51
CA TYR A 10 15.14 24.61 7.46
C TYR A 10 15.04 25.85 6.59
N LEU A 11 15.60 26.95 7.06
CA LEU A 11 15.64 28.20 6.33
C LEU A 11 17.10 28.67 6.25
N GLU A 12 17.57 28.91 5.03
CA GLU A 12 18.89 29.50 4.78
C GLU A 12 18.72 30.94 4.33
N ALA A 13 19.50 31.85 4.87
CA ALA A 13 19.46 33.26 4.53
C ALA A 13 20.86 33.86 4.34
N VAL A 14 20.99 34.72 3.33
CA VAL A 14 22.18 35.53 3.06
C VAL A 14 21.77 36.99 2.88
N HIS A 15 22.69 37.92 3.13
CA HIS A 15 22.51 39.33 2.78
C HIS A 15 22.70 39.54 1.28
N GLY A 16 21.82 40.35 0.69
CA GLY A 16 21.88 40.73 -0.73
C GLY A 16 21.27 39.71 -1.68
N GLN A 17 21.85 39.52 -2.86
CA GLN A 17 21.27 38.69 -3.91
C GLN A 17 21.52 37.20 -3.68
N GLY A 18 20.48 36.36 -3.81
CA GLY A 18 20.54 34.91 -3.60
C GLY A 18 21.38 34.11 -4.60
N ALA A 19 21.89 34.73 -5.68
CA ALA A 19 22.73 34.05 -6.68
C ALA A 19 24.01 33.41 -6.08
N ALA A 20 24.61 34.03 -5.07
CA ALA A 20 25.75 33.50 -4.37
C ALA A 20 25.42 32.28 -3.49
N LEU A 21 24.19 32.24 -2.92
CA LEU A 21 23.68 31.11 -2.16
C LEU A 21 23.47 29.89 -3.06
N VAL A 22 22.76 30.08 -4.20
CA VAL A 22 22.47 29.01 -5.16
C VAL A 22 23.73 28.47 -5.82
N GLY A 23 24.73 29.35 -6.07
CA GLY A 23 26.04 28.99 -6.63
C GLY A 23 27.00 28.35 -5.63
N GLY A 24 26.64 28.22 -4.34
CA GLY A 24 27.50 27.67 -3.29
C GLY A 24 28.68 28.56 -2.91
N GLY A 25 28.71 29.83 -3.31
CA GLY A 25 29.77 30.79 -3.04
C GLY A 25 29.58 31.61 -1.74
N ALA A 26 28.44 31.49 -1.07
CA ALA A 26 28.15 32.18 0.18
C ALA A 26 27.99 31.19 1.35
N GLN A 27 28.33 31.66 2.56
CA GLN A 27 28.10 30.94 3.81
C GLN A 27 26.84 31.50 4.50
N PRO A 28 25.64 30.84 4.25
CA PRO A 28 24.38 31.33 4.79
C PRO A 28 24.28 31.08 6.30
N SER A 29 23.50 31.90 6.97
CA SER A 29 22.95 31.53 8.27
C SER A 29 21.81 30.53 8.08
N ARG A 30 21.77 29.47 8.92
CA ARG A 30 20.75 28.43 8.90
C ARG A 30 19.90 28.52 10.17
N PHE A 31 18.59 28.48 9.98
CA PHE A 31 17.62 28.51 11.05
C PHE A 31 16.79 27.23 11.01
N HIS A 32 16.75 26.55 12.13
CA HIS A 32 15.88 25.38 12.33
C HIS A 32 14.59 25.85 13.00
N LEU A 33 13.48 25.68 12.35
CA LEU A 33 12.17 26.17 12.80
C LEU A 33 11.23 25.01 13.13
N ASP A 34 10.43 25.16 14.19
CA ASP A 34 9.24 24.33 14.38
C ASP A 34 8.21 24.74 13.34
N ILE A 35 7.77 23.78 12.50
CA ILE A 35 6.92 24.04 11.34
C ILE A 35 5.53 24.59 11.71
N ALA A 36 5.02 24.26 12.89
CA ALA A 36 3.70 24.68 13.32
C ALA A 36 3.68 26.05 13.98
N SER A 37 4.64 26.31 14.87
CA SER A 37 4.69 27.55 15.65
C SER A 37 5.60 28.63 15.05
N GLY A 38 6.45 28.27 14.08
CA GLY A 38 7.48 29.18 13.55
C GLY A 38 8.62 29.49 14.53
N ARG A 39 8.65 28.84 15.70
CA ARG A 39 9.68 29.09 16.71
C ARG A 39 11.03 28.61 16.22
N ILE A 40 12.06 29.46 16.34
CA ILE A 40 13.44 29.06 16.05
C ILE A 40 13.90 28.10 17.15
N LEU A 41 14.29 26.89 16.74
CA LEU A 41 14.80 25.83 17.60
C LEU A 41 16.32 25.88 17.73
N ALA A 42 17.01 26.20 16.63
CA ALA A 42 18.45 26.35 16.57
C ALA A 42 18.83 27.32 15.46
N THR A 43 20.00 27.95 15.61
CA THR A 43 20.61 28.84 14.62
C THR A 43 22.06 28.43 14.42
N GLU A 44 22.46 28.26 13.15
CA GLU A 44 23.82 28.07 12.73
C GLU A 44 24.25 29.35 11.98
N PRO A 45 25.02 30.25 12.61
CA PRO A 45 25.43 31.51 11.98
C PRO A 45 26.39 31.26 10.81
N GLY A 46 26.18 31.94 9.69
CA GLY A 46 27.05 31.97 8.52
C GLY A 46 27.69 33.34 8.34
N ALA A 47 28.85 33.41 7.71
CA ALA A 47 29.60 34.65 7.55
C ALA A 47 28.84 35.68 6.67
N ASP A 48 28.02 35.22 5.74
CA ASP A 48 27.32 36.07 4.77
C ASP A 48 25.82 36.21 5.10
N GLY A 49 25.35 35.61 6.21
CA GLY A 49 23.96 35.60 6.58
C GLY A 49 23.62 36.48 7.79
N PRO A 50 22.34 36.78 8.00
CA PRO A 50 21.88 37.53 9.16
C PRO A 50 22.05 36.72 10.46
N GLU A 51 22.44 37.38 11.55
CA GLU A 51 22.49 36.75 12.88
C GLU A 51 21.12 36.36 13.42
N ARG A 52 20.07 37.10 13.03
CA ARG A 52 18.67 36.89 13.45
C ARG A 52 17.73 37.11 12.27
N LEU A 53 16.65 36.35 12.23
CA LEU A 53 15.53 36.60 11.32
C LEU A 53 14.46 37.44 12.02
N ASP A 54 13.83 38.32 11.26
CA ASP A 54 12.62 39.02 11.71
C ASP A 54 11.50 37.96 11.91
N PRO A 55 10.88 37.93 13.11
CA PRO A 55 9.75 37.03 13.39
C PRO A 55 8.56 37.22 12.43
N GLY A 56 8.35 38.45 11.93
CA GLY A 56 7.32 38.75 10.94
C GLY A 56 7.56 38.03 9.59
N TRP A 57 8.83 37.94 9.17
CA TRP A 57 9.19 37.19 7.96
C TRP A 57 8.95 35.69 8.12
N ILE A 58 9.23 35.14 9.30
CA ILE A 58 8.97 33.71 9.57
C ILE A 58 7.48 33.40 9.40
N VAL A 59 6.61 34.22 10.01
CA VAL A 59 5.15 34.05 9.88
C VAL A 59 4.70 34.23 8.43
N ALA A 60 5.24 35.24 7.73
CA ALA A 60 4.93 35.50 6.34
C ALA A 60 5.38 34.38 5.39
N LEU A 61 6.40 33.60 5.75
CA LEU A 61 6.89 32.45 4.98
C LEU A 61 6.08 31.18 5.23
N LEU A 62 5.76 30.86 6.49
CA LEU A 62 5.22 29.54 6.85
C LEU A 62 3.78 29.32 6.34
N ALA A 63 2.89 30.32 6.46
CA ALA A 63 1.51 30.13 6.04
C ALA A 63 1.33 29.96 4.52
N PRO A 64 2.03 30.72 3.64
CA PRO A 64 2.05 30.42 2.21
C PRO A 64 2.76 29.10 1.85
N LEU A 65 3.85 28.75 2.56
CA LEU A 65 4.56 27.47 2.35
C LEU A 65 3.58 26.29 2.48
N GLN A 66 2.81 26.24 3.56
CA GLN A 66 1.83 25.18 3.76
C GLN A 66 0.81 25.09 2.62
N ARG A 67 0.29 26.24 2.15
CA ARG A 67 -0.64 26.28 1.01
C ARG A 67 0.00 25.81 -0.30
N ILE A 68 1.29 26.11 -0.51
CA ILE A 68 2.04 25.66 -1.68
C ILE A 68 2.22 24.14 -1.62
N GLU A 69 2.65 23.60 -0.48
CA GLU A 69 2.82 22.16 -0.25
C GLU A 69 1.51 21.39 -0.45
N ASP A 70 0.40 21.91 0.08
CA ASP A 70 -0.93 21.32 -0.10
C ASP A 70 -1.35 21.30 -1.58
N ARG A 71 -1.07 22.37 -2.31
CA ARG A 71 -1.40 22.46 -3.73
C ARG A 71 -0.51 21.56 -4.59
N MET A 72 0.75 21.41 -4.21
CA MET A 72 1.72 20.53 -4.86
C MET A 72 1.58 19.07 -4.43
N GLN A 73 0.85 18.80 -3.33
CA GLN A 73 0.77 17.49 -2.67
C GLN A 73 2.17 16.90 -2.37
N ALA A 74 3.13 17.78 -2.04
CA ALA A 74 4.53 17.44 -1.77
C ALA A 74 5.18 18.50 -0.90
N LEU A 75 6.28 18.13 -0.20
CA LEU A 75 7.15 19.12 0.44
C LEU A 75 7.76 20.04 -0.61
N ALA A 76 7.86 21.32 -0.31
CA ALA A 76 8.39 22.33 -1.21
C ALA A 76 9.75 22.85 -0.76
N ASP A 77 10.66 22.97 -1.72
CA ASP A 77 11.87 23.78 -1.63
C ASP A 77 11.56 25.13 -2.25
N ILE A 78 11.68 26.20 -1.44
CA ILE A 78 11.22 27.54 -1.81
C ILE A 78 12.38 28.52 -1.81
N GLU A 79 12.53 29.25 -2.92
CA GLU A 79 13.38 30.41 -2.99
C GLU A 79 12.54 31.66 -2.65
N TRP A 80 13.10 32.49 -1.75
CA TRP A 80 12.40 33.67 -1.22
C TRP A 80 13.36 34.87 -1.10
N ALA A 81 12.79 36.04 -1.08
CA ALA A 81 13.48 37.28 -0.76
C ALA A 81 12.67 38.12 0.21
N ALA A 82 13.33 38.93 1.02
CA ALA A 82 12.68 39.86 1.94
C ALA A 82 13.40 41.20 1.95
N ASP A 83 12.63 42.26 2.06
CA ASP A 83 13.11 43.62 2.23
C ASP A 83 12.21 44.38 3.23
N ALA A 84 12.31 45.72 3.25
CA ALA A 84 11.51 46.57 4.12
C ALA A 84 9.99 46.50 3.82
N ASP A 85 9.64 46.14 2.58
CA ASP A 85 8.24 46.05 2.12
C ASP A 85 7.62 44.69 2.41
N GLY A 86 8.43 43.68 2.77
CA GLY A 86 7.95 42.33 3.16
C GLY A 86 8.70 41.17 2.53
N VAL A 87 8.01 40.03 2.43
CA VAL A 87 8.52 38.77 1.91
C VAL A 87 7.88 38.45 0.58
N CYS A 88 8.68 38.04 -0.40
CA CYS A 88 8.19 37.51 -1.68
C CYS A 88 8.78 36.13 -1.99
N PHE A 89 7.98 35.29 -2.64
CA PHE A 89 8.37 33.97 -3.14
C PHE A 89 8.82 34.08 -4.57
N LEU A 90 10.01 33.59 -4.86
CA LEU A 90 10.63 33.66 -6.19
C LEU A 90 10.40 32.37 -6.98
N GLN A 91 10.56 31.24 -6.32
CA GLN A 91 10.39 29.93 -6.92
C GLN A 91 9.93 28.90 -5.89
N ALA A 92 9.14 27.92 -6.31
CA ALA A 92 8.80 26.73 -5.53
C ALA A 92 8.97 25.49 -6.39
N ARG A 93 9.62 24.46 -5.83
CA ARG A 93 9.80 23.16 -6.50
C ARG A 93 9.58 22.04 -5.51
N PRO A 94 9.05 20.86 -5.95
CA PRO A 94 8.88 19.74 -5.06
C PRO A 94 10.23 19.16 -4.63
N ILE A 95 10.34 18.80 -3.35
CA ILE A 95 11.46 18.03 -2.84
C ILE A 95 11.26 16.58 -3.29
N THR A 96 12.25 15.99 -3.95
CA THR A 96 12.16 14.63 -4.50
C THR A 96 12.94 13.58 -3.73
N ALA A 97 13.85 14.00 -2.83
CA ALA A 97 14.66 13.10 -2.02
C ALA A 97 15.01 13.72 -0.67
N ILE A 98 14.90 12.92 0.37
CA ILE A 98 15.29 13.30 1.74
C ILE A 98 16.13 12.18 2.39
N ARG A 99 16.88 12.55 3.44
CA ARG A 99 17.47 11.57 4.37
C ARG A 99 16.67 11.58 5.67
N PRO A 100 16.19 10.43 6.16
CA PRO A 100 15.49 10.38 7.44
C PRO A 100 16.43 10.75 8.59
N HIS A 101 15.88 11.41 9.62
CA HIS A 101 16.63 11.72 10.82
C HIS A 101 17.03 10.43 11.55
N PRO A 102 18.24 10.31 12.12
CA PRO A 102 18.70 9.11 12.82
C PRO A 102 17.77 8.63 13.94
N ASP A 103 17.12 9.56 14.65
CA ASP A 103 16.17 9.25 15.74
C ASP A 103 14.91 8.52 15.27
N LEU A 104 14.64 8.48 13.96
CA LEU A 104 13.54 7.72 13.38
C LEU A 104 13.90 6.24 13.16
N THR A 105 15.14 5.82 13.48
CA THR A 105 15.57 4.44 13.29
C THR A 105 14.85 3.50 14.25
N PRO A 106 14.20 2.43 13.76
CA PRO A 106 13.46 1.51 14.61
C PRO A 106 14.37 0.72 15.55
N ARG A 107 13.95 0.58 16.81
CA ARG A 107 14.70 -0.15 17.85
C ARG A 107 14.56 -1.67 17.78
N HIS A 108 13.59 -2.19 17.01
CA HIS A 108 13.29 -3.63 16.94
C HIS A 108 13.10 -4.06 15.48
N CYS A 109 13.49 -5.29 15.16
CA CYS A 109 13.25 -5.87 13.85
C CYS A 109 11.75 -6.07 13.62
N ALA A 110 11.25 -5.54 12.50
CA ALA A 110 9.86 -5.61 12.12
C ALA A 110 9.70 -5.67 10.59
N THR A 111 8.51 -6.06 10.12
CA THR A 111 8.19 -6.14 8.69
C THR A 111 6.86 -5.47 8.36
N SER A 112 6.79 -4.79 7.23
CA SER A 112 5.56 -4.20 6.69
C SER A 112 4.78 -5.16 5.79
N TRP A 113 5.26 -6.38 5.55
CA TRP A 113 4.74 -7.32 4.54
C TRP A 113 3.21 -7.47 4.54
N PHE A 114 2.58 -7.50 5.72
CA PHE A 114 1.14 -7.68 5.84
C PHE A 114 0.35 -6.42 5.40
N PHE A 115 0.88 -5.23 5.69
CA PHE A 115 0.20 -3.96 5.44
C PHE A 115 0.55 -3.35 4.09
N ASP A 116 1.77 -3.52 3.62
CA ASP A 116 2.33 -2.82 2.47
C ASP A 116 1.56 -3.03 1.15
N GLN A 117 0.98 -4.22 0.93
CA GLN A 117 0.15 -4.50 -0.24
C GLN A 117 -1.23 -3.85 -0.20
N ARG A 118 -1.61 -3.26 0.94
CA ARG A 118 -2.93 -2.68 1.21
C ARG A 118 -2.88 -1.18 1.39
N PHE A 119 -1.73 -0.66 1.81
CA PHE A 119 -1.49 0.74 2.09
C PHE A 119 -0.25 1.18 1.31
N THR A 120 -0.46 1.74 0.13
CA THR A 120 0.62 2.12 -0.80
C THR A 120 1.26 3.46 -0.45
N GLU A 121 0.51 4.32 0.27
CA GLU A 121 0.94 5.63 0.75
C GLU A 121 1.14 5.64 2.27
N PRO A 122 1.75 6.68 2.85
CA PRO A 122 1.74 6.88 4.30
C PRO A 122 0.32 6.90 4.84
N ILE A 123 0.11 6.22 5.96
CA ILE A 123 -1.23 6.10 6.56
C ILE A 123 -1.54 7.34 7.39
N ARG A 124 -2.66 7.97 7.12
CA ARG A 124 -3.08 9.19 7.81
C ARG A 124 -3.60 8.93 9.23
N PRO A 125 -3.53 9.91 10.13
CA PRO A 125 -3.89 9.78 11.55
C PRO A 125 -5.28 9.18 11.79
N ILE A 126 -6.28 9.59 11.03
CA ILE A 126 -7.64 9.04 11.18
C ILE A 126 -7.67 7.53 10.98
N THR A 127 -6.96 7.00 9.99
CA THR A 127 -6.86 5.56 9.72
C THR A 127 -5.97 4.85 10.76
N ARG A 128 -4.92 5.52 11.25
CA ARG A 128 -4.06 5.00 12.34
C ARG A 128 -4.85 4.78 13.64
N THR A 129 -5.89 5.59 13.89
CA THR A 129 -6.71 5.49 15.13
C THR A 129 -7.99 4.68 14.95
N THR A 130 -8.47 4.48 13.73
CA THR A 130 -9.71 3.72 13.45
C THR A 130 -9.46 2.30 12.94
N LEU A 131 -8.84 2.15 11.78
CA LEU A 131 -8.75 0.87 11.07
C LEU A 131 -7.54 0.02 11.49
N ILE A 132 -6.35 0.62 11.62
CA ILE A 132 -5.11 -0.13 11.89
C ILE A 132 -5.16 -0.90 13.21
N PRO A 133 -5.59 -0.31 14.36
CA PRO A 133 -5.68 -1.04 15.62
C PRO A 133 -6.63 -2.25 15.54
N ARG A 134 -7.70 -2.13 14.75
CA ARG A 134 -8.67 -3.19 14.53
C ARG A 134 -8.09 -4.34 13.73
N ILE A 135 -7.43 -4.04 12.61
CA ILE A 135 -6.72 -5.05 11.81
C ILE A 135 -5.68 -5.75 12.68
N ALA A 136 -4.86 -5.01 13.41
CA ALA A 136 -3.82 -5.57 14.27
C ALA A 136 -4.42 -6.49 15.35
N ARG A 137 -5.49 -6.05 16.03
CA ARG A 137 -6.18 -6.84 17.06
C ARG A 137 -6.75 -8.16 16.51
N ILE A 138 -7.47 -8.10 15.37
CA ILE A 138 -8.12 -9.28 14.80
C ILE A 138 -7.13 -10.21 14.11
N ALA A 139 -6.25 -9.67 13.25
CA ALA A 139 -5.35 -10.50 12.45
C ALA A 139 -4.16 -11.05 13.25
N LEU A 140 -3.67 -10.30 14.23
CA LEU A 140 -2.49 -10.67 15.03
C LEU A 140 -2.85 -11.00 16.48
N GLY A 141 -3.57 -10.12 17.18
CA GLY A 141 -3.90 -10.26 18.59
C GLY A 141 -4.73 -11.52 18.87
N GLU A 142 -5.83 -11.73 18.13
CA GLU A 142 -6.65 -12.95 18.29
C GLU A 142 -5.88 -14.22 17.89
N ALA A 143 -5.03 -14.15 16.86
CA ALA A 143 -4.21 -15.28 16.45
C ALA A 143 -3.17 -15.66 17.52
N LEU A 144 -2.57 -14.68 18.21
CA LEU A 144 -1.68 -14.90 19.35
C LEU A 144 -2.46 -15.48 20.54
N ALA A 145 -3.63 -14.92 20.87
CA ALA A 145 -4.48 -15.41 21.95
C ALA A 145 -4.94 -16.86 21.74
N MET A 146 -5.26 -17.26 20.49
CA MET A 146 -5.55 -18.66 20.15
C MET A 146 -4.37 -19.62 20.41
N ARG A 147 -3.17 -19.07 20.50
CA ARG A 147 -1.91 -19.79 20.79
C ARG A 147 -1.55 -19.78 22.28
N GLY A 148 -2.36 -19.15 23.14
CA GLY A 148 -2.02 -18.91 24.53
C GLY A 148 -0.84 -17.96 24.73
N GLU A 149 -0.49 -17.17 23.68
CA GLU A 149 0.59 -16.19 23.74
C GLU A 149 0.00 -14.82 24.12
N THR A 150 0.70 -14.11 24.99
CA THR A 150 0.33 -12.74 25.34
C THR A 150 0.69 -11.83 24.17
N ALA A 151 -0.27 -11.07 23.69
CA ALA A 151 0.00 -10.07 22.67
C ALA A 151 0.95 -8.99 23.24
N PRO A 152 1.98 -8.56 22.51
CA PRO A 152 2.78 -7.42 22.92
C PRO A 152 1.90 -6.17 23.05
N GLU A 153 2.27 -5.26 23.93
CA GLU A 153 1.53 -4.02 24.21
C GLU A 153 1.30 -3.20 22.91
N ASN A 154 2.31 -3.22 22.02
CA ASN A 154 2.22 -2.63 20.69
C ASN A 154 2.34 -3.74 19.63
N LEU A 155 1.20 -4.14 19.07
CA LEU A 155 1.14 -5.11 17.97
C LEU A 155 1.71 -4.58 16.65
N VAL A 156 1.78 -3.26 16.51
CA VAL A 156 2.29 -2.57 15.33
C VAL A 156 3.15 -1.38 15.72
N SER A 157 4.07 -1.01 14.85
CA SER A 157 4.87 0.21 14.91
C SER A 157 4.77 0.97 13.59
N TYR A 158 5.13 2.25 13.59
CA TYR A 158 5.11 3.10 12.41
C TYR A 158 6.52 3.55 12.06
N TYR A 159 6.86 3.49 10.77
CA TYR A 159 8.10 4.05 10.23
C TYR A 159 7.86 4.52 8.79
N GLY A 160 8.25 5.74 8.45
CA GLY A 160 7.99 6.32 7.13
C GLY A 160 6.51 6.28 6.73
N GLY A 161 5.60 6.48 7.70
CA GLY A 161 4.16 6.42 7.48
C GLY A 161 3.57 5.03 7.25
N GLN A 162 4.41 3.98 7.19
CA GLN A 162 3.98 2.59 7.02
C GLN A 162 3.83 1.87 8.36
N VAL A 163 2.99 0.84 8.36
CA VAL A 163 2.78 -0.04 9.51
C VAL A 163 3.69 -1.23 9.43
N TYR A 164 4.38 -1.52 10.53
CA TYR A 164 5.27 -2.66 10.70
C TYR A 164 4.82 -3.54 11.84
N VAL A 165 4.90 -4.84 11.63
CA VAL A 165 4.63 -5.85 12.67
C VAL A 165 5.96 -6.34 13.22
N PRO A 166 6.18 -6.30 14.54
CA PRO A 166 7.40 -6.83 15.16
C PRO A 166 7.60 -8.30 14.81
N HIS A 167 8.82 -8.70 14.45
CA HIS A 167 9.17 -10.10 14.18
C HIS A 167 8.85 -11.00 15.38
N ALA A 168 8.92 -10.47 16.61
CA ALA A 168 8.56 -11.20 17.83
C ALA A 168 7.12 -11.72 17.79
N ALA A 169 6.16 -10.93 17.28
CA ALA A 169 4.76 -11.34 17.14
C ALA A 169 4.61 -12.51 16.16
N TYR A 170 5.25 -12.43 14.99
CA TYR A 170 5.22 -13.52 14.01
C TYR A 170 5.94 -14.78 14.52
N ARG A 171 7.07 -14.64 15.22
CA ARG A 171 7.76 -15.78 15.85
C ARG A 171 6.88 -16.45 16.90
N ALA A 172 6.18 -15.69 17.74
CA ALA A 172 5.24 -16.23 18.71
C ALA A 172 4.09 -16.98 18.01
N MET A 173 3.52 -16.37 16.97
CA MET A 173 2.42 -16.94 16.19
C MET A 173 2.80 -18.24 15.49
N LEU A 174 4.03 -18.36 15.00
CA LEU A 174 4.55 -19.52 14.24
C LEU A 174 5.32 -20.51 15.11
N ARG A 175 5.48 -20.26 16.42
CA ARG A 175 6.21 -21.14 17.35
C ARG A 175 5.62 -22.55 17.33
N GLY A 176 6.45 -23.57 17.02
CA GLY A 176 6.05 -24.97 16.93
C GLY A 176 5.29 -25.34 15.67
N ALA A 177 5.09 -24.41 14.74
CA ALA A 177 4.51 -24.74 13.45
C ALA A 177 5.43 -25.70 12.67
N PRO A 178 4.90 -26.81 12.10
CA PRO A 178 5.71 -27.72 11.33
C PRO A 178 6.20 -27.07 10.01
N ARG A 179 7.36 -27.50 9.51
CA ARG A 179 7.96 -26.93 8.28
C ARG A 179 7.01 -26.95 7.09
N TRP A 180 6.18 -27.97 6.97
CA TRP A 180 5.21 -28.08 5.89
C TRP A 180 4.05 -27.08 6.01
N PHE A 181 3.81 -26.55 7.20
CA PHE A 181 2.81 -25.49 7.42
C PHE A 181 3.32 -24.13 6.91
N LEU A 182 4.63 -23.87 6.97
CA LEU A 182 5.20 -22.60 6.51
C LEU A 182 5.14 -22.52 4.98
N SER A 183 4.14 -21.80 4.46
CA SER A 183 4.07 -21.47 3.04
C SER A 183 5.21 -20.53 2.63
N GLU A 184 5.48 -20.42 1.35
CA GLU A 184 6.45 -19.45 0.81
C GLU A 184 6.08 -18.01 1.22
N ASP A 185 4.79 -17.69 1.24
CA ASP A 185 4.29 -16.39 1.69
C ASP A 185 4.63 -16.13 3.18
N LEU A 186 4.49 -17.13 4.06
CA LEU A 186 4.84 -17.00 5.47
C LEU A 186 6.36 -16.88 5.71
N ARG A 187 7.17 -17.41 4.80
CA ARG A 187 8.62 -17.24 4.86
C ARG A 187 9.06 -15.83 4.52
N GLN A 188 8.33 -15.13 3.67
CA GLN A 188 8.57 -13.72 3.34
C GLN A 188 8.36 -12.75 4.51
N LEU A 189 7.77 -13.20 5.62
CA LEU A 189 7.66 -12.40 6.85
C LEU A 189 9.01 -12.13 7.53
N PHE A 190 10.05 -12.85 7.12
CA PHE A 190 11.40 -12.73 7.67
C PHE A 190 12.40 -12.49 6.55
N PRO A 191 13.45 -11.67 6.80
CA PRO A 191 14.54 -11.50 5.82
C PRO A 191 15.16 -12.85 5.50
N ALA A 192 15.52 -13.09 4.25
CA ALA A 192 16.18 -14.33 3.81
C ALA A 192 17.50 -14.61 4.57
N ARG A 193 18.10 -13.57 5.13
CA ARG A 193 19.37 -13.60 5.88
C ARG A 193 19.19 -13.56 7.40
N CYS A 194 17.96 -13.59 7.91
CA CYS A 194 17.74 -13.60 9.36
C CYS A 194 18.30 -14.89 9.95
N ALA A 195 19.25 -14.76 10.89
CA ALA A 195 19.93 -15.88 11.54
C ALA A 195 19.02 -16.76 12.40
N CYS A 196 17.76 -16.38 12.56
CA CYS A 196 16.80 -17.12 13.38
C CYS A 196 15.48 -17.33 12.62
N PRO A 197 15.45 -18.23 11.62
CA PRO A 197 14.19 -18.63 11.01
C PRO A 197 13.28 -19.29 12.07
N PRO A 198 11.96 -19.27 11.87
CA PRO A 198 11.02 -19.97 12.78
C PRO A 198 11.30 -21.48 12.88
N GLU A 199 12.17 -21.99 12.03
CA GLU A 199 12.58 -23.40 11.93
C GLU A 199 13.49 -23.87 13.09
N ALA A 200 14.12 -22.97 13.85
CA ALA A 200 15.01 -23.29 14.98
C ALA A 200 14.26 -23.70 16.27
N GLN A 201 13.01 -24.16 16.17
CA GLN A 201 12.13 -24.38 17.30
C GLN A 201 12.23 -25.80 17.89
N ARG A 202 12.27 -25.88 19.23
CA ARG A 202 12.39 -27.12 20.01
C ARG A 202 11.22 -28.08 19.70
N ARG A 203 11.51 -29.40 19.63
CA ARG A 203 10.54 -30.46 19.30
C ARG A 203 9.29 -30.49 20.20
N GLY A 204 9.37 -30.03 21.44
CA GLY A 204 8.23 -30.01 22.40
C GLY A 204 7.13 -28.99 22.06
N SER A 205 7.35 -28.04 21.19
CA SER A 205 6.36 -26.99 20.85
C SER A 205 5.34 -27.42 19.79
N PHE A 206 5.56 -28.55 19.06
CA PHE A 206 4.60 -29.03 18.05
C PHE A 206 3.28 -29.51 18.66
N LEU A 207 3.32 -30.27 19.78
CA LEU A 207 2.09 -30.73 20.44
C LEU A 207 1.27 -29.56 20.95
N HIS A 208 1.92 -28.55 21.51
CA HIS A 208 1.26 -27.32 21.93
C HIS A 208 0.65 -26.58 20.70
N TYR A 209 1.41 -26.49 19.61
CA TYR A 209 0.89 -25.91 18.34
C TYR A 209 -0.37 -26.66 17.89
N ALA A 210 -0.31 -27.98 17.80
CA ALA A 210 -1.42 -28.81 17.35
C ALA A 210 -2.65 -28.69 18.26
N ALA A 211 -2.45 -28.66 19.59
CA ALA A 211 -3.52 -28.45 20.55
C ALA A 211 -4.19 -27.08 20.38
N CYS A 212 -3.42 -26.00 20.30
CA CYS A 212 -3.95 -24.67 20.06
C CYS A 212 -4.68 -24.56 18.71
N ALA A 213 -4.13 -25.16 17.66
CA ALA A 213 -4.79 -25.21 16.35
C ALA A 213 -6.12 -25.98 16.42
N ALA A 214 -6.17 -27.11 17.12
CA ALA A 214 -7.40 -27.86 17.32
C ALA A 214 -8.45 -27.05 18.09
N VAL A 215 -8.07 -26.37 19.16
CA VAL A 215 -8.96 -25.49 19.92
C VAL A 215 -9.49 -24.35 19.05
N ALA A 216 -8.63 -23.69 18.25
CA ALA A 216 -9.05 -22.63 17.33
C ALA A 216 -10.05 -23.15 16.29
N VAL A 217 -9.79 -24.33 15.69
CA VAL A 217 -10.68 -24.98 14.73
C VAL A 217 -12.02 -25.36 15.39
N LEU A 218 -12.02 -25.90 16.59
CA LEU A 218 -13.23 -26.25 17.33
C LEU A 218 -14.06 -25.02 17.71
N ARG A 219 -13.37 -23.94 18.15
CA ARG A 219 -14.04 -22.67 18.51
C ARG A 219 -14.70 -21.98 17.29
N GLU A 220 -14.05 -22.03 16.16
CA GLU A 220 -14.49 -21.37 14.92
C GLU A 220 -14.92 -22.38 13.84
N TRP A 221 -15.38 -23.58 14.23
CA TRP A 221 -15.63 -24.70 13.33
C TRP A 221 -16.56 -24.36 12.15
N ARG A 222 -17.54 -23.47 12.35
CA ARG A 222 -18.44 -23.03 11.28
C ARG A 222 -17.69 -22.22 10.22
N ASP A 223 -16.86 -21.30 10.65
CA ASP A 223 -16.05 -20.45 9.77
C ASP A 223 -14.96 -21.24 9.06
N VAL A 224 -14.48 -22.33 9.68
CA VAL A 224 -13.50 -23.25 9.10
C VAL A 224 -14.14 -24.19 8.09
N PHE A 225 -15.12 -25.01 8.51
CA PHE A 225 -15.63 -26.12 7.69
C PHE A 225 -16.79 -25.70 6.77
N ARG A 226 -17.48 -24.61 7.05
CA ARG A 226 -18.56 -24.06 6.21
C ARG A 226 -18.19 -22.69 5.64
N ASN A 227 -16.91 -22.41 5.52
CA ASN A 227 -16.36 -21.09 5.17
C ASN A 227 -17.06 -20.45 3.94
N ILE A 228 -17.21 -21.18 2.84
CA ILE A 228 -17.88 -20.67 1.62
C ILE A 228 -19.33 -20.26 1.90
N ARG A 229 -20.08 -21.10 2.60
CA ARG A 229 -21.49 -20.83 2.91
C ARG A 229 -21.66 -19.68 3.90
N VAL A 230 -20.80 -19.64 4.92
CA VAL A 230 -20.79 -18.54 5.92
C VAL A 230 -20.43 -17.22 5.25
N TRP A 231 -19.49 -17.26 4.30
CA TRP A 231 -19.16 -16.09 3.50
C TRP A 231 -20.35 -15.60 2.66
N GLU A 232 -21.06 -16.48 1.97
CA GLU A 232 -22.22 -16.10 1.16
C GLU A 232 -23.32 -15.46 2.01
N GLN A 233 -23.61 -16.02 3.19
CA GLN A 233 -24.56 -15.45 4.16
C GLN A 233 -24.09 -14.06 4.66
N PHE A 234 -22.82 -13.95 5.03
CA PHE A 234 -22.27 -12.68 5.49
C PHE A 234 -22.30 -11.61 4.40
N ARG A 235 -22.01 -11.96 3.14
CA ARG A 235 -22.08 -11.03 2.02
C ARG A 235 -23.48 -10.47 1.81
N GLU A 236 -24.53 -11.29 1.92
CA GLU A 236 -25.91 -10.86 1.84
C GLU A 236 -26.26 -9.92 3.00
N GLU A 237 -25.92 -10.29 4.22
CA GLU A 237 -26.09 -9.45 5.43
C GLU A 237 -25.38 -8.10 5.29
N LEU A 238 -24.12 -8.11 4.83
CA LEU A 238 -23.32 -6.91 4.61
C LEU A 238 -24.01 -5.96 3.63
N ARG A 239 -24.41 -6.47 2.46
CA ARG A 239 -25.06 -5.65 1.44
C ARG A 239 -26.38 -5.08 1.95
N GLY A 240 -27.24 -5.90 2.53
CA GLY A 240 -28.48 -5.44 3.12
C GLY A 240 -28.28 -4.39 4.23
N THR A 241 -27.23 -4.55 5.05
CA THR A 241 -26.89 -3.56 6.08
C THR A 241 -26.45 -2.24 5.46
N LEU A 242 -25.57 -2.26 4.44
CA LEU A 242 -25.09 -1.05 3.79
C LEU A 242 -26.17 -0.33 2.97
N GLU A 243 -27.06 -1.07 2.29
CA GLU A 243 -28.18 -0.52 1.53
C GLU A 243 -29.20 0.19 2.42
N ASN A 244 -29.47 -0.37 3.61
CA ASN A 244 -30.41 0.21 4.58
C ASN A 244 -29.77 1.27 5.51
N MET A 245 -28.46 1.49 5.43
CA MET A 245 -27.76 2.49 6.24
C MET A 245 -27.80 3.85 5.56
N PRO A 246 -28.31 4.92 6.22
CA PRO A 246 -28.28 6.26 5.66
C PRO A 246 -26.87 6.69 5.27
N GLU A 247 -26.74 7.40 4.16
CA GLU A 247 -25.44 7.93 3.69
C GLU A 247 -25.03 9.21 4.40
N THR A 248 -26.01 9.94 4.95
CA THR A 248 -25.77 11.22 5.64
C THR A 248 -25.06 11.00 6.97
N MET A 249 -24.18 11.93 7.33
CA MET A 249 -23.53 11.97 8.64
C MET A 249 -24.60 12.13 9.74
N PRO A 250 -24.57 11.34 10.83
CA PRO A 250 -25.49 11.48 11.95
C PRO A 250 -25.43 12.86 12.62
N GLU A 251 -26.55 13.33 13.16
CA GLU A 251 -26.62 14.61 13.83
C GLU A 251 -26.11 14.55 15.27
N THR A 252 -26.22 13.39 15.92
CA THR A 252 -25.77 13.19 17.31
C THR A 252 -24.55 12.31 17.40
N GLU A 253 -23.72 12.54 18.44
CA GLU A 253 -22.54 11.72 18.73
C GLU A 253 -22.91 10.26 18.98
N ALA A 254 -23.98 10.01 19.74
CA ALA A 254 -24.42 8.66 20.09
C ALA A 254 -24.78 7.85 18.83
N GLU A 255 -25.52 8.46 17.91
CA GLU A 255 -25.88 7.81 16.64
C GLU A 255 -24.67 7.61 15.76
N CYS A 256 -23.74 8.58 15.70
CA CYS A 256 -22.49 8.46 14.97
C CYS A 256 -21.65 7.27 15.47
N ARG A 257 -21.45 7.17 16.78
CA ARG A 257 -20.71 6.05 17.38
C ARG A 257 -21.42 4.71 17.12
N THR A 258 -22.72 4.64 17.29
CA THR A 258 -23.49 3.43 17.03
C THR A 258 -23.37 2.99 15.58
N ARG A 259 -23.44 3.93 14.62
CA ARG A 259 -23.30 3.63 13.20
C ARG A 259 -21.89 3.19 12.86
N TRP A 260 -20.88 3.86 13.41
CA TRP A 260 -19.46 3.50 13.26
C TRP A 260 -19.19 2.10 13.82
N GLU A 261 -19.70 1.78 15.01
CA GLU A 261 -19.57 0.46 15.63
C GLU A 261 -20.22 -0.67 14.80
N ARG A 262 -21.32 -0.38 14.12
CA ARG A 262 -21.93 -1.34 13.17
C ARG A 262 -21.01 -1.63 11.98
N LEU A 263 -20.42 -0.60 11.38
CA LEU A 263 -19.44 -0.77 10.30
C LEU A 263 -18.19 -1.52 10.79
N ASP A 264 -17.76 -1.21 11.99
CA ASP A 264 -16.65 -1.88 12.64
C ASP A 264 -16.93 -3.35 12.93
N ALA A 265 -18.14 -3.69 13.34
CA ALA A 265 -18.54 -5.08 13.54
C ALA A 265 -18.52 -5.88 12.21
N LEU A 266 -18.91 -5.24 11.09
CA LEU A 266 -18.77 -5.83 9.75
C LEU A 266 -17.28 -6.03 9.39
N ASN A 267 -16.43 -5.04 9.66
CA ASN A 267 -14.98 -5.17 9.46
C ASN A 267 -14.40 -6.34 10.28
N ASP A 268 -14.75 -6.45 11.55
CA ASP A 268 -14.29 -7.52 12.43
C ASP A 268 -14.71 -8.90 11.92
N ARG A 269 -15.98 -9.04 11.54
CA ARG A 269 -16.51 -10.29 10.99
C ARG A 269 -15.83 -10.65 9.67
N PHE A 270 -15.64 -9.67 8.80
CA PHE A 270 -14.89 -9.82 7.57
C PHE A 270 -13.48 -10.35 7.82
N LEU A 271 -12.71 -9.70 8.72
CA LEU A 271 -11.31 -10.06 9.00
C LEU A 271 -11.18 -11.49 9.55
N ARG A 272 -12.11 -11.93 10.41
CA ARG A 272 -12.14 -13.30 10.93
C ARG A 272 -12.42 -14.33 9.83
N LEU A 273 -13.39 -14.07 8.96
CA LEU A 273 -13.70 -14.95 7.82
C LEU A 273 -12.55 -14.99 6.82
N HIS A 274 -11.95 -13.83 6.53
CA HIS A 274 -10.82 -13.72 5.59
C HIS A 274 -9.61 -14.53 6.06
N ARG A 275 -9.31 -14.56 7.35
CA ARG A 275 -8.23 -15.36 7.93
C ARG A 275 -8.33 -16.85 7.54
N TRP A 276 -9.50 -17.44 7.70
CA TRP A 276 -9.73 -18.84 7.36
C TRP A 276 -9.77 -19.09 5.85
N SER A 277 -10.37 -18.17 5.10
CA SER A 277 -10.38 -18.24 3.63
C SER A 277 -8.97 -18.20 3.06
N TYR A 278 -8.10 -17.35 3.61
CA TYR A 278 -6.69 -17.26 3.22
C TYR A 278 -5.97 -18.59 3.48
N LEU A 279 -6.14 -19.18 4.66
CA LEU A 279 -5.52 -20.46 5.00
C LEU A 279 -6.03 -21.58 4.07
N TRP A 280 -7.33 -21.71 3.88
CA TRP A 280 -7.91 -22.72 3.00
C TRP A 280 -7.43 -22.60 1.55
N ALA A 281 -7.41 -21.39 1.00
CA ALA A 281 -6.94 -21.17 -0.37
C ALA A 281 -5.47 -21.59 -0.53
N ASN A 282 -4.60 -21.17 0.41
CA ASN A 282 -3.17 -21.50 0.37
C ASN A 282 -2.92 -23.01 0.48
N TYR A 283 -3.54 -23.70 1.44
CA TYR A 283 -3.30 -25.14 1.63
C TYR A 283 -3.92 -25.99 0.52
N THR A 284 -5.12 -25.62 0.03
CA THR A 284 -5.73 -26.30 -1.11
C THR A 284 -4.88 -26.13 -2.37
N TYR A 285 -4.34 -24.92 -2.61
CA TYR A 285 -3.43 -24.67 -3.73
C TYR A 285 -2.15 -25.53 -3.63
N ARG A 286 -1.53 -25.60 -2.44
CA ARG A 286 -0.35 -26.44 -2.22
C ARG A 286 -0.65 -27.92 -2.45
N ALA A 287 -1.76 -28.41 -1.94
CA ALA A 287 -2.20 -29.79 -2.16
C ALA A 287 -2.42 -30.08 -3.65
N CYS A 288 -3.06 -29.16 -4.38
CA CYS A 288 -3.22 -29.26 -5.82
C CYS A 288 -1.86 -29.27 -6.55
N ARG A 289 -0.92 -28.42 -6.18
CA ARG A 289 0.42 -28.39 -6.77
C ARG A 289 1.20 -29.68 -6.53
N LEU A 290 1.13 -30.23 -5.32
CA LEU A 290 1.77 -31.54 -5.02
C LEU A 290 1.16 -32.67 -5.85
N ALA A 291 -0.18 -32.70 -5.99
CA ALA A 291 -0.85 -33.66 -6.84
C ALA A 291 -0.47 -33.50 -8.32
N LEU A 292 -0.36 -32.27 -8.81
CA LEU A 292 0.08 -31.97 -10.18
C LEU A 292 1.53 -32.37 -10.41
N ALA A 293 2.42 -32.23 -9.42
CA ALA A 293 3.82 -32.62 -9.53
C ALA A 293 4.01 -34.13 -9.72
N ALA A 294 3.03 -34.92 -9.30
CA ALA A 294 3.02 -36.39 -9.53
C ALA A 294 2.54 -36.79 -10.94
N LEU A 295 2.05 -35.83 -11.75
CA LEU A 295 1.56 -36.10 -13.10
C LEU A 295 2.65 -35.83 -14.17
N PRO A 296 2.54 -36.43 -15.36
CA PRO A 296 3.37 -36.05 -16.51
C PRO A 296 3.26 -34.55 -16.79
N LYS A 297 4.38 -33.91 -17.15
CA LYS A 297 4.47 -32.44 -17.33
C LYS A 297 3.38 -31.86 -18.24
N SER A 298 3.03 -32.53 -19.32
CA SER A 298 1.98 -32.11 -20.25
C SER A 298 0.58 -32.14 -19.62
N CYS A 299 0.30 -33.13 -18.78
CA CYS A 299 -0.96 -33.25 -18.05
C CYS A 299 -1.04 -32.19 -16.94
N ALA A 300 0.03 -32.00 -16.18
CA ALA A 300 0.13 -30.99 -15.15
C ALA A 300 -0.13 -29.59 -15.71
N ALA A 301 0.57 -29.21 -16.79
CA ALA A 301 0.39 -27.92 -17.46
C ALA A 301 -1.03 -27.71 -18.00
N ARG A 302 -1.69 -28.76 -18.49
CA ARG A 302 -3.08 -28.71 -18.96
C ARG A 302 -4.05 -28.49 -17.79
N CYS A 303 -3.83 -29.18 -16.67
CA CYS A 303 -4.64 -29.02 -15.45
C CYS A 303 -4.46 -27.64 -14.85
N GLU A 304 -3.24 -27.13 -14.80
CA GLU A 304 -2.94 -25.79 -14.30
C GLU A 304 -3.59 -24.72 -15.17
N ARG A 305 -3.48 -24.78 -16.49
CA ARG A 305 -4.23 -23.86 -17.37
C ARG A 305 -5.73 -23.91 -17.14
N ARG A 306 -6.34 -25.10 -16.96
CA ARG A 306 -7.77 -25.25 -16.67
C ARG A 306 -8.17 -24.66 -15.32
N LEU A 307 -7.28 -24.61 -14.34
CA LEU A 307 -7.58 -23.98 -13.04
C LEU A 307 -7.81 -22.48 -13.21
N TRP A 308 -6.96 -21.81 -13.99
CA TRP A 308 -7.00 -20.36 -14.15
C TRP A 308 -7.94 -19.90 -15.28
N GLN A 309 -8.16 -20.70 -16.31
CA GLN A 309 -8.94 -20.34 -17.48
C GLN A 309 -10.41 -20.09 -17.13
N GLY A 310 -10.90 -18.85 -17.43
CA GLY A 310 -12.29 -18.43 -17.18
C GLY A 310 -12.65 -18.38 -15.70
N LEU A 311 -11.70 -18.02 -14.83
CA LEU A 311 -11.96 -17.68 -13.44
C LEU A 311 -12.54 -16.25 -13.41
N ARG A 312 -13.84 -16.14 -13.15
CA ARG A 312 -14.46 -14.82 -13.00
C ARG A 312 -14.02 -14.19 -11.69
N LEU A 313 -13.38 -13.04 -11.79
CA LEU A 313 -12.86 -12.27 -10.67
C LEU A 313 -13.46 -10.87 -10.70
N PRO A 314 -14.13 -10.40 -9.63
CA PRO A 314 -14.74 -9.07 -9.58
C PRO A 314 -13.74 -7.94 -9.93
N THR A 315 -12.48 -8.10 -9.58
CA THR A 315 -11.45 -7.11 -9.91
C THR A 315 -11.10 -7.09 -11.39
N ALA A 316 -11.16 -8.24 -12.08
CA ALA A 316 -10.97 -8.27 -13.53
C ALA A 316 -12.10 -7.54 -14.26
N ASP A 317 -13.35 -7.75 -13.82
CA ASP A 317 -14.53 -7.07 -14.35
C ASP A 317 -14.47 -5.56 -14.07
N ALA A 318 -14.08 -5.16 -12.84
CA ALA A 318 -13.91 -3.75 -12.46
C ALA A 318 -12.81 -3.05 -13.30
N ASN A 319 -11.69 -3.73 -13.55
CA ASN A 319 -10.61 -3.17 -14.37
C ASN A 319 -10.98 -3.14 -15.86
N ALA A 320 -11.86 -4.01 -16.34
CA ALA A 320 -12.41 -3.92 -17.68
C ALA A 320 -13.30 -2.69 -17.82
N ALA A 321 -14.21 -2.48 -16.87
CA ALA A 321 -15.06 -1.29 -16.80
C ALA A 321 -14.25 0.01 -16.68
N LEU A 322 -13.17 0.01 -15.90
CA LEU A 322 -12.28 1.17 -15.78
C LEU A 322 -11.59 1.49 -17.12
N ARG A 323 -11.08 0.47 -17.83
CA ARG A 323 -10.48 0.70 -19.17
C ARG A 323 -11.49 1.23 -20.17
N GLU A 324 -12.70 0.68 -20.17
CA GLU A 324 -13.79 1.14 -21.04
C GLU A 324 -14.14 2.61 -20.74
N ALA A 325 -14.26 2.98 -19.46
CA ALA A 325 -14.56 4.35 -19.04
C ALA A 325 -13.40 5.35 -19.32
N LEU A 326 -12.15 4.87 -19.41
CA LEU A 326 -10.96 5.69 -19.71
C LEU A 326 -10.53 5.65 -21.19
N ALA A 327 -11.26 4.96 -22.04
CA ALA A 327 -10.98 4.93 -23.47
C ALA A 327 -11.19 6.33 -24.08
N PRO A 328 -10.40 6.74 -25.09
CA PRO A 328 -10.54 8.05 -25.75
C PRO A 328 -11.91 8.28 -26.40
N ASP A 329 -12.58 7.19 -26.79
CA ASP A 329 -13.88 7.13 -27.44
C ASP A 329 -14.98 6.57 -26.49
N ALA A 330 -14.76 6.65 -25.17
CA ALA A 330 -15.69 6.12 -24.18
C ALA A 330 -17.05 6.83 -24.25
N GLU A 331 -18.11 6.03 -24.29
CA GLU A 331 -19.46 6.54 -24.14
C GLU A 331 -19.70 7.07 -22.71
N PRO A 332 -20.43 8.19 -22.51
CA PRO A 332 -20.72 8.72 -21.18
C PRO A 332 -21.33 7.68 -20.23
N THR A 333 -22.12 6.75 -20.76
CA THR A 333 -22.74 5.65 -20.02
C THR A 333 -21.75 4.69 -19.38
N ALA A 334 -20.52 4.56 -19.92
CA ALA A 334 -19.48 3.72 -19.37
C ALA A 334 -18.97 4.28 -18.02
N MET A 335 -18.80 5.61 -17.93
CA MET A 335 -18.42 6.26 -16.67
C MET A 335 -19.50 6.13 -15.60
N ASP A 336 -20.78 6.26 -15.98
CA ASP A 336 -21.90 6.08 -15.05
C ASP A 336 -22.03 4.63 -14.57
N ALA A 337 -21.80 3.66 -15.44
CA ALA A 337 -21.74 2.25 -15.07
C ALA A 337 -20.56 1.99 -14.11
N LEU A 338 -19.36 2.56 -14.38
CA LEU A 338 -18.22 2.45 -13.50
C LEU A 338 -18.53 3.00 -12.10
N ARG A 339 -19.12 4.21 -12.01
CA ARG A 339 -19.52 4.81 -10.73
C ARG A 339 -20.49 3.93 -9.96
N ARG A 340 -21.54 3.46 -10.60
CA ARG A 340 -22.60 2.67 -10.00
C ARG A 340 -22.10 1.33 -9.48
N ASP A 341 -21.35 0.59 -10.31
CA ASP A 341 -21.01 -0.81 -10.03
C ASP A 341 -19.70 -0.94 -9.26
N TYR A 342 -18.74 -0.01 -9.48
CA TYR A 342 -17.37 -0.08 -8.97
C TYR A 342 -16.91 1.20 -8.26
N GLY A 343 -17.75 2.22 -8.11
CA GLY A 343 -17.39 3.51 -7.52
C GLY A 343 -16.83 3.45 -6.11
N HIS A 344 -17.14 2.40 -5.34
CA HIS A 344 -16.62 2.15 -3.99
C HIS A 344 -15.14 1.71 -3.95
N ARG A 345 -14.56 1.37 -5.10
CA ARG A 345 -13.14 0.98 -5.19
C ARG A 345 -12.23 2.14 -4.84
N SER A 346 -11.04 1.82 -4.30
CA SER A 346 -10.02 2.81 -3.96
C SER A 346 -8.62 2.29 -4.30
N PRO A 347 -7.65 3.16 -4.61
CA PRO A 347 -6.27 2.78 -4.81
C PRO A 347 -5.58 2.29 -3.52
N SER A 348 -6.11 2.60 -2.35
CA SER A 348 -5.56 2.20 -1.04
C SER A 348 -6.69 1.91 -0.06
N LEU A 349 -6.42 1.13 0.99
CA LEU A 349 -7.35 0.91 2.10
C LEU A 349 -7.29 2.01 3.18
N ASP A 350 -6.48 3.04 3.00
CA ASP A 350 -6.53 4.24 3.85
C ASP A 350 -7.88 4.93 3.66
N HIS A 351 -8.58 5.27 4.75
CA HIS A 351 -9.84 6.02 4.70
C HIS A 351 -9.71 7.35 3.95
N ALA A 352 -8.53 7.95 3.93
CA ALA A 352 -8.29 9.18 3.21
C ALA A 352 -8.03 8.98 1.69
N ALA A 353 -7.84 7.74 1.22
CA ALA A 353 -7.67 7.48 -0.20
C ALA A 353 -9.01 7.63 -0.94
N PRO A 354 -9.09 8.43 -2.01
CA PRO A 354 -10.33 8.69 -2.72
C PRO A 354 -10.88 7.40 -3.38
N THR A 355 -12.20 7.32 -3.45
CA THR A 355 -12.86 6.25 -4.20
C THR A 355 -12.85 6.52 -5.70
N TRP A 356 -13.12 5.51 -6.52
CA TRP A 356 -13.24 5.69 -7.97
C TRP A 356 -14.39 6.64 -8.34
N ALA A 357 -15.48 6.65 -7.59
CA ALA A 357 -16.55 7.60 -7.80
C ALA A 357 -16.05 9.04 -7.59
N GLU A 358 -15.38 9.31 -6.47
CA GLU A 358 -14.83 10.64 -6.16
C GLU A 358 -13.75 11.08 -7.18
N LEU A 359 -12.89 10.14 -7.62
CA LEU A 359 -11.89 10.42 -8.66
C LEU A 359 -12.53 10.70 -10.02
N ALA A 360 -13.64 10.01 -10.34
CA ALA A 360 -14.41 10.26 -11.56
C ALA A 360 -15.08 11.64 -11.53
N ASP A 361 -15.68 12.01 -10.40
CA ASP A 361 -16.35 13.30 -10.21
C ASP A 361 -15.35 14.47 -10.25
N ALA A 362 -14.13 14.26 -9.75
CA ALA A 362 -13.04 15.23 -9.82
C ALA A 362 -12.31 15.26 -11.19
N GLY A 363 -12.66 14.37 -12.14
CA GLY A 363 -11.95 14.24 -13.42
C GLY A 363 -10.51 13.71 -13.28
N MET A 364 -10.17 13.07 -12.17
CA MET A 364 -8.81 12.65 -11.81
C MET A 364 -8.49 11.19 -12.11
N LEU A 365 -9.46 10.39 -12.58
CA LEU A 365 -9.22 8.97 -12.85
C LEU A 365 -8.09 8.75 -13.88
N GLN A 366 -8.02 9.58 -14.92
CA GLN A 366 -6.97 9.49 -15.93
C GLN A 366 -5.58 9.82 -15.35
N THR A 367 -5.51 10.77 -14.43
CA THR A 367 -4.25 11.13 -13.74
C THR A 367 -3.74 9.97 -12.90
N TYR A 368 -4.64 9.24 -12.23
CA TYR A 368 -4.29 8.10 -11.38
C TYR A 368 -3.93 6.83 -12.16
N TYR A 369 -4.66 6.53 -13.24
CA TYR A 369 -4.56 5.24 -13.93
C TYR A 369 -4.03 5.33 -15.36
N GLY A 370 -3.78 6.53 -15.84
CA GLY A 370 -3.39 6.80 -17.23
C GLY A 370 -4.56 6.67 -18.22
N THR A 371 -4.32 7.05 -19.45
CA THR A 371 -5.27 6.82 -20.55
C THR A 371 -5.15 5.39 -21.06
N ALA A 372 -6.27 4.75 -21.37
CA ALA A 372 -6.25 3.49 -22.09
C ALA A 372 -5.66 3.74 -23.49
N PRO A 373 -4.72 2.90 -24.00
CA PRO A 373 -4.18 3.07 -25.34
C PRO A 373 -5.31 3.00 -26.39
N ALA A 374 -5.29 3.92 -27.35
CA ALA A 374 -6.20 3.85 -28.48
C ALA A 374 -5.97 2.54 -29.26
N GLY A 375 -7.02 1.76 -29.49
CA GLY A 375 -6.96 0.53 -30.27
C GLY A 375 -6.62 -0.76 -29.48
N GLU A 376 -6.44 -0.71 -28.16
CA GLU A 376 -6.54 -1.93 -27.36
C GLU A 376 -8.00 -2.40 -27.41
N THR A 377 -8.28 -3.31 -28.33
CA THR A 377 -9.55 -4.06 -28.32
C THR A 377 -9.73 -4.63 -26.92
N ALA A 378 -10.94 -4.53 -26.39
CA ALA A 378 -11.35 -5.12 -25.13
C ALA A 378 -10.64 -6.46 -24.95
N ALA A 379 -10.01 -6.66 -23.77
CA ALA A 379 -9.34 -7.94 -23.50
C ALA A 379 -10.25 -9.08 -24.00
N PRO A 380 -9.72 -10.07 -24.69
CA PRO A 380 -10.55 -11.11 -25.29
C PRO A 380 -11.54 -11.59 -24.22
N PRO A 381 -12.82 -11.79 -24.57
CA PRO A 381 -13.84 -12.16 -23.60
C PRO A 381 -13.31 -13.33 -22.78
N PRO A 382 -13.53 -13.34 -21.46
CA PRO A 382 -13.00 -14.39 -20.61
C PRO A 382 -13.35 -15.74 -21.22
N ALA A 383 -12.34 -16.56 -21.43
CA ALA A 383 -12.54 -17.88 -22.03
C ALA A 383 -13.65 -18.61 -21.28
N ALA A 384 -14.48 -19.33 -21.99
CA ALA A 384 -15.60 -20.06 -21.40
C ALA A 384 -15.13 -20.83 -20.14
N PRO A 385 -15.88 -20.80 -19.03
CA PRO A 385 -15.44 -21.42 -17.79
C PRO A 385 -15.15 -22.90 -17.99
N ALA A 386 -13.88 -23.28 -17.77
CA ALA A 386 -13.46 -24.67 -17.90
C ALA A 386 -14.23 -25.54 -16.90
N ARG A 387 -14.69 -26.73 -17.33
CA ARG A 387 -15.28 -27.72 -16.41
C ARG A 387 -14.23 -28.18 -15.40
N ARG A 388 -14.33 -27.72 -14.15
CA ARG A 388 -13.47 -28.10 -13.04
C ARG A 388 -14.15 -29.18 -12.21
N ARG A 389 -13.39 -30.19 -11.75
CA ARG A 389 -13.92 -31.30 -10.94
C ARG A 389 -13.08 -31.44 -9.65
N GLY A 390 -13.69 -31.99 -8.60
CA GLY A 390 -13.02 -32.31 -7.34
C GLY A 390 -12.29 -31.10 -6.70
N PRO A 391 -11.07 -31.29 -6.20
CA PRO A 391 -10.31 -30.25 -5.49
C PRO A 391 -10.09 -28.97 -6.30
N MET A 392 -9.96 -29.06 -7.62
CA MET A 392 -9.80 -27.90 -8.50
C MET A 392 -11.03 -26.98 -8.50
N ARG A 393 -12.24 -27.55 -8.37
CA ARG A 393 -13.47 -26.75 -8.25
C ARG A 393 -13.50 -26.00 -6.93
N ILE A 394 -13.10 -26.65 -5.85
CA ILE A 394 -13.03 -26.05 -4.52
C ILE A 394 -11.98 -24.92 -4.51
N LEU A 395 -10.80 -25.17 -5.04
CA LEU A 395 -9.74 -24.17 -5.13
C LEU A 395 -10.18 -22.95 -5.96
N ALA A 396 -10.78 -23.16 -7.12
CA ALA A 396 -11.30 -22.08 -7.96
C ALA A 396 -12.34 -21.23 -7.21
N ARG A 397 -13.25 -21.86 -6.43
CA ARG A 397 -14.24 -21.14 -5.61
C ARG A 397 -13.59 -20.35 -4.47
N LEU A 398 -12.58 -20.92 -3.81
CA LEU A 398 -11.81 -20.23 -2.75
C LEU A 398 -11.03 -19.03 -3.29
N LEU A 399 -10.45 -19.14 -4.48
CA LEU A 399 -9.73 -18.04 -5.12
C LEU A 399 -10.69 -16.91 -5.52
N ALA A 400 -11.82 -17.25 -6.16
CA ALA A 400 -12.86 -16.25 -6.50
C ALA A 400 -13.40 -15.58 -5.23
N MET A 401 -13.65 -16.34 -4.17
CA MET A 401 -14.13 -15.82 -2.89
C MET A 401 -13.14 -14.84 -2.25
N ARG A 402 -11.83 -15.06 -2.34
CA ARG A 402 -10.83 -14.10 -1.82
C ARG A 402 -10.92 -12.74 -2.51
N GLU A 403 -11.14 -12.73 -3.83
CA GLU A 403 -11.34 -11.50 -4.60
C GLU A 403 -12.68 -10.83 -4.25
N GLU A 404 -13.75 -11.63 -4.15
CA GLU A 404 -15.06 -11.14 -3.66
C GLU A 404 -14.93 -10.52 -2.26
N GLN A 405 -14.17 -11.14 -1.36
CA GLN A 405 -13.96 -10.66 -0.01
C GLN A 405 -13.30 -9.28 0.00
N ARG A 406 -12.24 -9.08 -0.79
CA ARG A 406 -11.59 -7.78 -0.88
C ARG A 406 -12.57 -6.72 -1.44
N PHE A 407 -13.31 -7.08 -2.46
CA PHE A 407 -14.28 -6.21 -3.10
C PHE A 407 -15.38 -5.73 -2.14
N GLU A 408 -15.93 -6.65 -1.34
CA GLU A 408 -16.95 -6.31 -0.35
C GLU A 408 -16.37 -5.54 0.85
N TRP A 409 -15.11 -5.78 1.21
CA TRP A 409 -14.45 -4.99 2.25
C TRP A 409 -14.30 -3.52 1.85
N GLU A 410 -13.91 -3.26 0.62
CA GLU A 410 -13.82 -1.90 0.09
C GLU A 410 -15.16 -1.15 0.16
N ARG A 411 -16.31 -1.83 0.09
CA ARG A 411 -17.63 -1.22 0.32
C ARG A 411 -17.82 -0.72 1.76
N ILE A 412 -17.37 -1.47 2.75
CA ILE A 412 -17.41 -1.03 4.16
C ILE A 412 -16.56 0.21 4.33
N LEU A 413 -15.33 0.18 3.81
CA LEU A 413 -14.38 1.29 3.92
C LEU A 413 -14.88 2.54 3.18
N ALA A 414 -15.47 2.38 2.01
CA ALA A 414 -16.08 3.49 1.27
C ALA A 414 -17.23 4.15 2.07
N ARG A 415 -18.04 3.36 2.78
CA ARG A 415 -19.09 3.90 3.65
C ARG A 415 -18.52 4.66 4.85
N GLN A 416 -17.47 4.13 5.49
CA GLN A 416 -16.75 4.82 6.56
C GLN A 416 -16.12 6.11 6.05
N ARG A 417 -15.46 6.06 4.88
CA ARG A 417 -14.90 7.26 4.23
C ARG A 417 -15.96 8.32 3.96
N GLY A 418 -17.13 7.96 3.44
CA GLY A 418 -18.21 8.91 3.16
C GLY A 418 -18.66 9.65 4.41
N MET A 419 -18.77 8.98 5.56
CA MET A 419 -19.06 9.61 6.85
C MET A 419 -17.95 10.61 7.25
N LEU A 420 -16.69 10.20 7.12
CA LEU A 420 -15.54 11.06 7.46
C LEU A 420 -15.46 12.29 6.54
N ALA A 421 -15.62 12.11 5.23
CA ALA A 421 -15.61 13.21 4.27
C ALA A 421 -16.69 14.25 4.55
N GLN A 422 -17.92 13.81 4.88
CA GLN A 422 -19.01 14.71 5.27
C GLN A 422 -18.71 15.44 6.57
N ALA A 423 -18.07 14.78 7.54
CA ALA A 423 -17.62 15.47 8.77
C ALA A 423 -16.59 16.57 8.45
N GLY A 424 -15.63 16.29 7.56
CA GLY A 424 -14.65 17.26 7.11
C GLY A 424 -15.28 18.47 6.41
N ALA A 425 -16.20 18.22 5.48
CA ALA A 425 -16.95 19.30 4.81
C ALA A 425 -17.72 20.17 5.81
N TRP A 426 -18.43 19.55 6.76
CA TRP A 426 -19.16 20.25 7.81
C TRP A 426 -18.27 21.13 8.70
N LEU A 427 -17.07 20.65 9.07
CA LEU A 427 -16.09 21.40 9.86
C LEU A 427 -15.52 22.59 9.08
N ALA A 428 -15.23 22.39 7.78
CA ALA A 428 -14.69 23.44 6.91
C ALA A 428 -15.72 24.55 6.64
N GLU A 429 -16.98 24.21 6.36
CA GLU A 429 -18.08 25.17 6.16
C GLU A 429 -18.27 26.11 7.37
N ARG A 430 -17.93 25.63 8.58
CA ARG A 430 -18.02 26.41 9.83
C ARG A 430 -16.72 27.09 10.23
N GLY A 431 -15.67 26.99 9.41
CA GLY A 431 -14.37 27.59 9.67
C GLY A 431 -13.63 26.96 10.87
N ILE A 432 -14.05 25.76 11.32
CA ILE A 432 -13.39 25.04 12.43
C ILE A 432 -12.05 24.50 11.94
N ILE A 433 -11.99 24.01 10.69
CA ILE A 433 -10.78 23.67 9.96
C ILE A 433 -10.67 24.54 8.70
N ALA A 434 -9.46 24.72 8.18
CA ALA A 434 -9.22 25.59 7.03
C ALA A 434 -9.69 24.96 5.71
N ASP A 435 -9.50 23.66 5.57
CA ASP A 435 -9.87 22.87 4.39
C ASP A 435 -10.50 21.54 4.85
N ALA A 436 -11.46 21.02 4.08
CA ALA A 436 -12.10 19.73 4.38
C ALA A 436 -11.08 18.57 4.48
N GLY A 437 -9.96 18.65 3.75
CA GLY A 437 -8.87 17.70 3.79
C GLY A 437 -8.09 17.67 5.11
N ASP A 438 -8.16 18.71 5.93
CA ASP A 438 -7.54 18.76 7.25
C ASP A 438 -8.07 17.66 8.17
N MET A 439 -9.32 17.26 7.97
CA MET A 439 -9.96 16.20 8.73
C MET A 439 -9.18 14.88 8.66
N TRP A 440 -8.53 14.57 7.56
CA TRP A 440 -7.73 13.33 7.42
C TRP A 440 -6.53 13.29 8.37
N PHE A 441 -6.09 14.45 8.88
CA PHE A 441 -5.00 14.59 9.84
C PHE A 441 -5.47 14.68 11.29
N LEU A 442 -6.80 14.60 11.55
CA LEU A 442 -7.35 14.43 12.88
C LEU A 442 -7.31 12.97 13.32
N GLU A 443 -7.26 12.75 14.61
CA GLU A 443 -7.57 11.47 15.22
C GLU A 443 -9.09 11.31 15.40
N TRP A 444 -9.57 10.08 15.55
CA TRP A 444 -11.00 9.82 15.68
C TRP A 444 -11.67 10.62 16.81
N GLU A 445 -11.07 10.63 18.01
CA GLU A 445 -11.64 11.34 19.14
C GLU A 445 -11.57 12.87 19.00
N GLU A 446 -10.55 13.41 18.33
CA GLU A 446 -10.47 14.83 17.99
C GLU A 446 -11.60 15.23 17.02
N LEU A 447 -11.84 14.39 16.00
CA LEU A 447 -12.94 14.60 15.05
C LEU A 447 -14.30 14.61 15.78
N ILE A 448 -14.56 13.61 16.63
CA ILE A 448 -15.81 13.50 17.38
C ILE A 448 -15.98 14.67 18.33
N ALA A 449 -14.93 15.10 19.02
CA ALA A 449 -14.95 16.23 19.93
C ALA A 449 -15.24 17.55 19.20
N ALA A 450 -14.59 17.79 18.07
CA ALA A 450 -14.82 18.98 17.25
C ALA A 450 -16.24 19.01 16.65
N ARG A 451 -16.72 17.85 16.15
CA ARG A 451 -18.02 17.77 15.46
C ARG A 451 -19.23 17.87 16.40
N TYR A 452 -19.15 17.28 17.59
CA TYR A 452 -20.31 17.11 18.48
C TYR A 452 -20.19 17.79 19.84
N ARG A 453 -18.98 18.09 20.31
CA ARG A 453 -18.76 18.68 21.64
C ARG A 453 -18.26 20.13 21.58
N GLY A 454 -18.10 20.68 20.37
CA GLY A 454 -17.61 22.05 20.18
C GLY A 454 -16.17 22.26 20.64
N ALA A 455 -15.36 21.20 20.69
CA ALA A 455 -13.96 21.32 21.05
C ALA A 455 -13.15 21.96 19.90
N ASP A 456 -12.13 22.72 20.28
CA ASP A 456 -11.20 23.29 19.31
C ASP A 456 -10.38 22.21 18.63
N VAL A 457 -10.16 22.39 17.33
CA VAL A 457 -9.25 21.53 16.55
C VAL A 457 -7.81 21.91 16.86
N PRO A 458 -6.92 20.93 17.14
CA PRO A 458 -5.51 21.22 17.43
C PRO A 458 -4.76 21.57 16.13
N ARG A 459 -4.91 22.81 15.64
CA ARG A 459 -4.38 23.29 14.33
C ARG A 459 -2.88 23.03 14.18
N ASP A 460 -2.10 23.24 15.23
CA ASP A 460 -0.66 22.96 15.22
C ASP A 460 -0.36 21.48 15.06
N ALA A 461 -1.16 20.59 15.65
CA ALA A 461 -1.00 19.16 15.49
C ALA A 461 -1.37 18.73 14.07
N VAL A 462 -2.42 19.29 13.48
CA VAL A 462 -2.83 19.05 12.08
C VAL A 462 -1.70 19.48 11.14
N ALA A 463 -1.14 20.68 11.30
CA ALA A 463 -0.04 21.17 10.48
C ALA A 463 1.20 20.26 10.58
N ARG A 464 1.61 19.87 11.79
CA ARG A 464 2.74 18.93 11.99
C ARG A 464 2.48 17.56 11.35
N ARG A 465 1.27 17.00 11.51
CA ARG A 465 0.91 15.68 10.95
C ARG A 465 0.86 15.71 9.42
N ARG A 466 0.41 16.81 8.82
CA ARG A 466 0.42 17.02 7.38
C ARG A 466 1.85 17.09 6.84
N HIS A 467 2.69 17.92 7.46
CA HIS A 467 4.10 18.00 7.09
C HIS A 467 4.80 16.64 7.23
N ALA A 468 4.56 15.92 8.34
CA ALA A 468 5.07 14.57 8.53
C ALA A 468 4.62 13.60 7.44
N PHE A 469 3.36 13.68 7.00
CA PHE A 469 2.84 12.85 5.91
C PHE A 469 3.59 13.08 4.58
N TYR A 470 3.83 14.34 4.19
CA TYR A 470 4.59 14.63 2.98
C TYR A 470 6.05 14.18 3.10
N LEU A 471 6.66 14.39 4.25
CA LEU A 471 8.01 13.90 4.53
C LEU A 471 8.07 12.37 4.46
N GLU A 472 7.15 11.67 5.11
CA GLU A 472 7.03 10.22 5.09
C GLU A 472 6.78 9.67 3.66
N SER A 473 6.12 10.45 2.79
CA SER A 473 5.90 10.07 1.38
C SER A 473 7.21 10.00 0.59
N LEU A 474 8.20 10.79 0.96
CA LEU A 474 9.53 10.82 0.34
C LEU A 474 10.50 9.81 0.95
N MET A 475 10.19 9.27 2.14
CA MET A 475 11.05 8.29 2.81
C MET A 475 11.04 6.95 2.09
N GLU A 476 12.19 6.29 2.06
CA GLU A 476 12.22 4.87 1.68
C GLU A 476 11.46 4.03 2.71
N LYS A 477 10.64 3.11 2.20
CA LYS A 477 9.80 2.21 2.99
C LYS A 477 10.31 0.78 2.84
N PRO A 478 11.41 0.39 3.50
CA PRO A 478 11.96 -0.94 3.36
C PRO A 478 10.95 -1.99 3.87
N LEU A 479 11.02 -3.22 3.34
CA LEU A 479 10.16 -4.33 3.78
C LEU A 479 10.44 -4.70 5.23
N PHE A 480 11.69 -4.61 5.63
CA PHE A 480 12.20 -4.93 6.96
C PHE A 480 12.91 -3.72 7.55
N ILE A 481 12.70 -3.50 8.83
CA ILE A 481 13.35 -2.44 9.62
C ILE A 481 13.94 -3.04 10.90
N GLY A 482 15.00 -2.45 11.42
CA GLY A 482 15.60 -2.83 12.70
C GLY A 482 17.13 -2.82 12.70
N PRO A 483 17.75 -2.90 13.89
CA PRO A 483 19.21 -2.75 14.04
C PRO A 483 20.02 -3.94 13.51
N ASP A 484 19.45 -5.13 13.46
CA ASP A 484 20.14 -6.38 13.13
C ASP A 484 19.92 -6.80 11.66
N LEU A 485 19.49 -5.88 10.80
CA LEU A 485 19.36 -6.18 9.39
C LEU A 485 20.74 -6.19 8.72
N PRO A 486 21.07 -7.24 7.98
CA PRO A 486 22.32 -7.26 7.22
C PRO A 486 22.30 -6.16 6.16
N ASP A 487 23.49 -5.61 5.87
CA ASP A 487 23.69 -4.65 4.79
C ASP A 487 23.12 -5.17 3.46
N ALA A 488 22.75 -4.24 2.58
CA ALA A 488 22.26 -4.58 1.25
C ALA A 488 23.23 -5.58 0.56
N PRO A 489 22.72 -6.65 -0.08
CA PRO A 489 23.61 -7.60 -0.74
C PRO A 489 24.42 -6.92 -1.84
N PRO A 490 25.67 -7.36 -2.08
CA PRO A 490 26.48 -6.86 -3.18
C PRO A 490 25.77 -7.03 -4.52
N ALA A 491 26.17 -6.24 -5.51
CA ALA A 491 25.69 -6.36 -6.88
C ALA A 491 25.85 -7.81 -7.36
N ALA A 492 24.75 -8.42 -7.74
CA ALA A 492 24.73 -9.80 -8.21
C ALA A 492 24.33 -9.83 -9.70
N THR A 493 24.93 -10.71 -10.47
CA THR A 493 24.61 -10.93 -11.89
C THR A 493 23.21 -11.52 -12.08
N HIS A 494 22.61 -12.05 -11.02
CA HIS A 494 21.25 -12.56 -11.02
C HIS A 494 20.56 -12.36 -9.67
N LEU A 495 19.24 -12.17 -9.72
CA LEU A 495 18.37 -12.07 -8.56
C LEU A 495 17.44 -13.27 -8.50
N ARG A 496 17.03 -13.66 -7.30
CA ARG A 496 16.10 -14.79 -7.09
C ARG A 496 14.84 -14.34 -6.40
N GLY A 497 13.73 -14.92 -6.83
CA GLY A 497 12.42 -14.76 -6.23
C GLY A 497 11.61 -16.05 -6.36
N ILE A 498 10.31 -15.95 -6.23
CA ILE A 498 9.36 -17.05 -6.32
C ILE A 498 8.67 -16.98 -7.68
N ALA A 499 8.66 -18.08 -8.41
CA ALA A 499 7.93 -18.22 -9.67
C ALA A 499 6.41 -18.11 -9.42
N ALA A 500 5.79 -17.03 -9.89
CA ALA A 500 4.37 -16.79 -9.68
C ALA A 500 3.54 -17.00 -10.95
N SER A 501 4.04 -16.64 -12.12
CA SER A 501 3.46 -16.98 -13.43
C SER A 501 4.57 -17.38 -14.37
N SER A 502 4.50 -18.58 -14.91
CA SER A 502 5.59 -19.20 -15.69
C SER A 502 5.81 -18.51 -17.03
N GLY A 503 7.05 -18.52 -17.51
CA GLY A 503 7.47 -18.00 -18.80
C GLY A 503 8.89 -17.47 -18.75
N VAL A 504 9.49 -17.25 -19.93
CA VAL A 504 10.80 -16.62 -20.06
C VAL A 504 10.66 -15.47 -21.03
N VAL A 505 11.12 -14.30 -20.64
CA VAL A 505 11.08 -13.10 -21.47
C VAL A 505 12.37 -12.29 -21.30
N ARG A 506 12.82 -11.66 -22.39
CA ARG A 506 13.95 -10.74 -22.39
C ARG A 506 13.43 -9.35 -22.74
N GLY A 507 13.90 -8.33 -22.01
CA GLY A 507 13.45 -6.95 -22.24
C GLY A 507 14.23 -5.96 -21.40
N ARG A 508 13.78 -4.70 -21.41
CA ARG A 508 14.35 -3.62 -20.60
C ARG A 508 13.58 -3.43 -19.31
N ALA A 509 14.30 -3.21 -18.22
CA ALA A 509 13.73 -2.92 -16.90
C ALA A 509 13.10 -1.52 -16.87
N ALA A 510 11.82 -1.43 -16.53
CA ALA A 510 11.13 -0.21 -16.17
C ALA A 510 10.80 -0.23 -14.67
N ILE A 511 11.46 0.64 -13.91
CA ILE A 511 11.20 0.80 -12.47
C ILE A 511 10.02 1.75 -12.33
N LEU A 512 8.91 1.28 -11.78
CA LEU A 512 7.66 2.05 -11.71
C LEU A 512 7.22 2.25 -10.27
N ARG A 513 6.83 3.47 -9.94
CA ARG A 513 6.23 3.86 -8.65
C ARG A 513 4.73 4.13 -8.80
N THR A 514 4.33 4.61 -9.98
CA THR A 514 2.94 4.86 -10.36
C THR A 514 2.64 4.26 -11.74
N PRO A 515 1.38 3.90 -12.05
CA PRO A 515 1.01 3.38 -13.37
C PRO A 515 1.34 4.33 -14.52
N GLY A 516 1.30 5.65 -14.26
CA GLY A 516 1.59 6.69 -15.25
C GLY A 516 3.07 6.80 -15.68
N GLU A 517 3.99 6.21 -14.91
CA GLU A 517 5.43 6.19 -15.22
C GLU A 517 5.82 5.15 -16.29
N LEU A 518 4.87 4.33 -16.75
CA LEU A 518 5.16 3.34 -17.78
C LEU A 518 5.59 4.05 -19.07
N PRO A 519 6.79 3.73 -19.62
CA PRO A 519 7.25 4.29 -20.88
C PRO A 519 6.23 4.04 -22.01
N PRO A 520 6.15 4.92 -22.99
CA PRO A 520 5.33 4.68 -24.18
C PRO A 520 5.78 3.37 -24.86
N PRO A 521 4.89 2.70 -25.60
CA PRO A 521 5.24 1.52 -26.38
C PRO A 521 6.43 1.83 -27.31
N GLY A 522 7.47 1.02 -27.24
CA GLY A 522 8.67 1.10 -28.06
C GLY A 522 9.02 -0.28 -28.64
N ASP A 523 10.09 -0.34 -29.44
CA ASP A 523 10.50 -1.58 -30.12
C ASP A 523 11.00 -2.68 -29.16
N ALA A 524 11.46 -2.32 -27.95
CA ALA A 524 11.98 -3.28 -26.98
C ALA A 524 10.90 -3.71 -25.96
N PRO A 525 10.78 -5.01 -25.67
CA PRO A 525 9.91 -5.52 -24.61
C PRO A 525 10.22 -4.87 -23.27
N ILE A 526 9.16 -4.45 -22.55
CA ILE A 526 9.26 -3.83 -21.23
C ILE A 526 9.00 -4.89 -20.16
N ILE A 527 9.90 -4.97 -19.18
CA ILE A 527 9.71 -5.75 -17.95
C ILE A 527 9.56 -4.78 -16.80
N ALA A 528 8.36 -4.73 -16.22
CA ALA A 528 8.06 -3.85 -15.11
C ALA A 528 8.69 -4.37 -13.81
N VAL A 529 9.36 -3.47 -13.09
CA VAL A 529 9.94 -3.75 -11.77
C VAL A 529 9.24 -2.85 -10.75
N LEU A 530 8.56 -3.47 -9.79
CA LEU A 530 7.70 -2.78 -8.83
C LEU A 530 7.91 -3.33 -7.43
N ARG A 531 7.59 -2.52 -6.44
CA ARG A 531 7.57 -2.99 -5.04
C ARG A 531 6.43 -3.99 -4.80
N ALA A 532 5.24 -3.64 -5.21
CA ALA A 532 4.05 -4.49 -5.13
C ALA A 532 3.12 -4.10 -6.28
N LEU A 533 2.22 -4.99 -6.66
CA LEU A 533 1.19 -4.71 -7.67
C LEU A 533 -0.17 -4.62 -6.97
N ASP A 534 -0.69 -3.42 -6.87
CA ASP A 534 -2.06 -3.17 -6.44
C ASP A 534 -3.05 -3.65 -7.53
N PRO A 535 -4.28 -4.05 -7.18
CA PRO A 535 -5.31 -4.40 -8.17
C PRO A 535 -5.56 -3.33 -9.23
N ALA A 536 -5.44 -2.06 -8.89
CA ALA A 536 -5.57 -0.96 -9.82
C ALA A 536 -4.48 -0.94 -10.90
N TRP A 537 -3.29 -1.46 -10.60
CA TRP A 537 -2.17 -1.55 -11.53
C TRP A 537 -2.29 -2.70 -12.54
N THR A 538 -3.31 -3.51 -12.47
CA THR A 538 -3.47 -4.67 -13.37
C THR A 538 -3.71 -4.27 -14.83
N ILE A 539 -4.06 -3.01 -15.10
CA ILE A 539 -3.99 -2.40 -16.43
C ILE A 539 -2.58 -2.55 -17.02
N LEU A 540 -1.53 -2.43 -16.19
CA LEU A 540 -0.15 -2.57 -16.60
C LEU A 540 0.14 -3.93 -17.26
N LEU A 541 -0.51 -5.00 -16.81
CA LEU A 541 -0.27 -6.37 -17.33
C LEU A 541 -0.59 -6.53 -18.81
N SER A 542 -1.36 -5.64 -19.42
CA SER A 542 -1.58 -5.64 -20.87
C SER A 542 -0.47 -4.92 -21.65
N ARG A 543 0.35 -4.12 -20.97
CA ARG A 543 1.35 -3.24 -21.59
C ARG A 543 2.79 -3.71 -21.39
N VAL A 544 3.01 -4.75 -20.59
CA VAL A 544 4.34 -5.28 -20.27
C VAL A 544 4.45 -6.76 -20.62
N GLN A 545 5.64 -7.19 -20.97
CA GLN A 545 5.93 -8.58 -21.33
C GLN A 545 6.36 -9.43 -20.14
N GLY A 546 6.67 -8.82 -19.00
CA GLY A 546 6.99 -9.51 -17.76
C GLY A 546 6.94 -8.56 -16.57
N VAL A 547 6.84 -9.13 -15.38
CA VAL A 547 6.77 -8.36 -14.12
C VAL A 547 7.67 -8.97 -13.06
N ILE A 548 8.37 -8.10 -12.34
CA ILE A 548 9.19 -8.42 -11.18
C ILE A 548 8.62 -7.64 -10.00
N LEU A 549 8.27 -8.34 -8.92
CA LEU A 549 7.78 -7.73 -7.70
C LEU A 549 8.71 -8.04 -6.53
N GLU A 550 9.02 -7.01 -5.74
CA GLU A 550 9.69 -7.21 -4.46
C GLU A 550 8.78 -7.97 -3.48
N ARG A 551 7.47 -7.75 -3.57
CA ARG A 551 6.47 -8.21 -2.61
C ARG A 551 5.26 -8.80 -3.31
N GLY A 552 4.70 -9.81 -2.67
CA GLY A 552 3.49 -10.46 -3.15
C GLY A 552 3.45 -11.93 -2.77
N GLY A 553 2.26 -12.50 -2.76
CA GLY A 553 2.06 -13.93 -2.57
C GLY A 553 1.80 -14.63 -3.90
N VAL A 554 2.07 -15.93 -3.98
CA VAL A 554 1.78 -16.77 -5.16
C VAL A 554 0.29 -16.84 -5.50
N LEU A 555 -0.57 -16.49 -4.57
CA LEU A 555 -2.02 -16.36 -4.72
C LEU A 555 -2.48 -14.90 -4.58
N SER A 556 -1.59 -13.93 -4.72
CA SER A 556 -1.98 -12.52 -4.80
C SER A 556 -2.81 -12.26 -6.05
N HIS A 557 -3.58 -11.19 -6.04
CA HIS A 557 -4.37 -10.76 -7.19
C HIS A 557 -3.50 -10.61 -8.46
N ALA A 558 -2.33 -9.97 -8.32
CA ALA A 558 -1.35 -9.84 -9.39
C ALA A 558 -0.93 -11.20 -9.99
N ALA A 559 -0.64 -12.17 -9.13
CA ALA A 559 -0.22 -13.50 -9.55
C ALA A 559 -1.34 -14.27 -10.28
N ILE A 560 -2.58 -14.11 -9.84
CA ILE A 560 -3.75 -14.73 -10.46
C ILE A 560 -3.96 -14.16 -11.87
N LEU A 561 -3.98 -12.83 -12.00
CA LEU A 561 -4.17 -12.17 -13.30
C LEU A 561 -3.00 -12.38 -14.26
N ALA A 562 -1.77 -12.38 -13.77
CA ALA A 562 -0.60 -12.67 -14.58
C ALA A 562 -0.68 -14.09 -15.21
N ARG A 563 -1.13 -15.09 -14.42
CA ARG A 563 -1.35 -16.46 -14.93
C ARG A 563 -2.50 -16.52 -15.92
N GLU A 564 -3.59 -15.81 -15.67
CA GLU A 564 -4.73 -15.76 -16.59
C GLU A 564 -4.34 -15.19 -17.95
N ARG A 565 -3.50 -14.14 -17.94
CA ARG A 565 -3.02 -13.47 -19.16
C ARG A 565 -1.75 -14.07 -19.76
N GLY A 566 -1.12 -15.03 -19.08
CA GLY A 566 0.13 -15.62 -19.51
C GLY A 566 1.35 -14.69 -19.41
N VAL A 567 1.29 -13.66 -18.57
CA VAL A 567 2.40 -12.74 -18.34
C VAL A 567 3.38 -13.36 -17.34
N PRO A 568 4.67 -13.53 -17.68
CA PRO A 568 5.69 -14.02 -16.76
C PRO A 568 5.83 -13.11 -15.52
N LEU A 569 5.76 -13.70 -14.32
CA LEU A 569 5.82 -12.97 -13.06
C LEU A 569 6.71 -13.68 -12.05
N VAL A 570 7.68 -12.93 -11.50
CA VAL A 570 8.48 -13.33 -10.33
C VAL A 570 8.18 -12.38 -9.18
N ILE A 571 7.93 -12.93 -8.00
CA ILE A 571 7.62 -12.18 -6.77
C ILE A 571 8.67 -12.45 -5.69
N GLY A 572 8.74 -11.59 -4.68
CA GLY A 572 9.68 -11.76 -3.56
C GLY A 572 11.15 -11.56 -3.98
N VAL A 573 11.42 -10.75 -5.00
CA VAL A 573 12.78 -10.37 -5.38
C VAL A 573 13.22 -9.20 -4.52
N GLU A 574 13.98 -9.49 -3.47
CA GLU A 574 14.39 -8.53 -2.45
C GLU A 574 15.13 -7.33 -3.07
N ASP A 575 14.67 -6.13 -2.75
CA ASP A 575 15.21 -4.84 -3.22
C ASP A 575 15.36 -4.71 -4.75
N ALA A 576 14.50 -5.35 -5.54
CA ALA A 576 14.58 -5.34 -7.00
C ALA A 576 14.59 -3.93 -7.58
N THR A 577 13.75 -3.01 -7.06
CA THR A 577 13.67 -1.62 -7.53
C THR A 577 14.95 -0.80 -7.28
N ARG A 578 15.80 -1.24 -6.35
CA ARG A 578 17.11 -0.62 -6.03
C ARG A 578 18.26 -1.31 -6.74
N ARG A 579 18.16 -2.64 -6.90
CA ARG A 579 19.23 -3.49 -7.43
C ARG A 579 19.24 -3.58 -8.95
N ILE A 580 18.12 -3.27 -9.59
CA ILE A 580 17.98 -3.26 -11.05
C ILE A 580 17.98 -1.79 -11.50
N PRO A 581 19.01 -1.29 -12.16
CA PRO A 581 19.00 0.06 -12.69
C PRO A 581 17.93 0.23 -13.79
N PRO A 582 17.27 1.39 -13.91
CA PRO A 582 16.33 1.66 -15.00
C PRO A 582 16.99 1.46 -16.38
N GLY A 583 16.27 0.87 -17.32
CA GLY A 583 16.75 0.63 -18.68
C GLY A 583 17.71 -0.56 -18.84
N THR A 584 18.13 -1.21 -17.74
CA THR A 584 19.00 -2.41 -17.80
C THR A 584 18.32 -3.51 -18.63
N GLY A 585 19.08 -4.15 -19.53
CA GLY A 585 18.67 -5.36 -20.21
C GLY A 585 18.54 -6.51 -19.20
N ILE A 586 17.40 -7.18 -19.17
CA ILE A 586 17.17 -8.31 -18.27
C ILE A 586 16.55 -9.50 -18.97
N THR A 587 16.87 -10.70 -18.49
CA THR A 587 16.13 -11.92 -18.82
C THR A 587 15.39 -12.39 -17.56
N LEU A 588 14.08 -12.40 -17.64
CA LEU A 588 13.19 -12.91 -16.60
C LEU A 588 12.86 -14.37 -16.88
N ASP A 589 13.46 -15.32 -16.14
CA ASP A 589 13.05 -16.72 -16.12
C ASP A 589 12.05 -16.94 -14.98
N ALA A 590 10.80 -16.59 -15.24
CA ALA A 590 9.72 -16.73 -14.28
C ALA A 590 9.29 -18.18 -14.06
N THR A 591 9.80 -19.14 -14.85
CA THR A 591 9.61 -20.58 -14.59
C THR A 591 10.49 -21.06 -13.44
N ARG A 592 11.70 -20.50 -13.33
CA ARG A 592 12.67 -20.82 -12.27
C ARG A 592 12.71 -19.81 -11.13
N GLY A 593 12.04 -18.65 -11.30
CA GLY A 593 12.07 -17.56 -10.33
C GLY A 593 13.41 -16.81 -10.32
N VAL A 594 14.04 -16.64 -11.47
CA VAL A 594 15.37 -16.01 -11.60
C VAL A 594 15.31 -14.83 -12.56
N VAL A 595 15.98 -13.74 -12.19
CA VAL A 595 16.17 -12.54 -13.00
C VAL A 595 17.66 -12.41 -13.29
N TYR A 596 18.05 -12.46 -14.55
CA TYR A 596 19.44 -12.27 -14.99
C TYR A 596 19.60 -10.82 -15.45
N LEU A 597 20.63 -10.15 -14.94
CA LEU A 597 21.01 -8.79 -15.34
C LEU A 597 22.07 -8.88 -16.43
N HIS A 598 21.92 -8.08 -17.50
CA HIS A 598 22.88 -8.00 -18.59
C HIS A 598 23.63 -6.68 -18.51
N ASP A 599 24.96 -6.70 -18.67
CA ASP A 599 25.77 -5.50 -18.78
C ASP A 599 25.36 -4.69 -20.01
N ALA A 600 25.46 -3.36 -19.91
CA ALA A 600 25.00 -2.42 -20.94
C ALA A 600 25.69 -2.62 -22.32
N ASP A 601 26.86 -3.27 -22.38
CA ASP A 601 27.66 -3.45 -23.59
C ASP A 601 27.26 -4.67 -24.45
N GLN A 602 26.38 -5.57 -23.99
CA GLN A 602 26.01 -6.76 -24.76
C GLN A 602 24.72 -6.61 -25.60
N SER A 603 24.12 -5.43 -25.64
CA SER A 603 22.86 -5.22 -26.36
C SER A 603 23.00 -5.02 -27.88
N ASN A 604 24.23 -4.91 -28.42
CA ASN A 604 24.49 -4.62 -29.85
C ASN A 604 25.06 -5.78 -30.68
N SER A 605 25.15 -6.99 -30.14
CA SER A 605 25.80 -8.10 -30.89
C SER A 605 24.87 -9.27 -31.23
N ALA A 606 23.56 -9.02 -31.38
CA ALA A 606 22.62 -10.01 -31.90
C ALA A 606 21.55 -9.32 -32.76
N SER A 607 21.97 -8.83 -33.93
CA SER A 607 21.11 -8.54 -35.08
C SER A 607 21.18 -9.69 -36.07
#